data_e46758c8bbba8a713ea609bc324a96af
#
_entry.id   e46758c8bbba8a713ea609bc324a96af
#
_cell.length_a   1.000
_cell.length_b   1.000
_cell.length_c   1.000
_cell.angle_alpha   90.00
_cell.angle_beta   90.00
_cell.angle_gamma   90.00
#
_symmetry.space_group_name_H-M   'P 1'
#
loop_
_entity.id
_entity.type
_entity.pdbx_description
1 polymer ?
#
loop_
_entity_poly.entity_id
_entity_poly.type
_entity_poly.pdbx_seq_one_letter_code
_entity_poly.pdbx_strand_id
1 'polypeptide(L)'
;MSENETQGGWSSWRLLILGLVVVLVLIGLVLVVLTIVDSSTATAAGEEPVNALANSDDECVVCHERTTPGIIQQYGVSTMAAAEVSCSDCHEVDEGYPGAVAHEGTYVLPSPSTAMCENCHTSEVAQYNQSRHGLPAYVAYAGTEPLTDQQQALYESISEVTAPSLQRNALYALEGPAITRFACEVCHNIGLPHADESVGQCQKCHLRHEFSLEQARKPETCNQCHIGPDHPQWEIYQESPHGIAYMTGGDRWNWDAEPGTLTVEDFPAPTCATCHMSGFGASGTTHDVGDRLTWFLFAKISERRPGYADNAVRMQGVCQECHNKNWIDAFYEDAGAATVAVNDWVEESNDIMAPVHENDLLTAEPFDEPIDFVDFDLWHHWGRTTKFGSWMQGPDYTQWHGAYEVLRDLAELRSLANEKLEAAGLTGE
;
A
#
# COMPACT_ATOMS: atom_id res chain seq x y z
N MET A 1 -25.95 11.88 -89.27
CA MET A 1 -25.07 12.73 -88.42
C MET A 1 -24.79 11.89 -87.25
N SER A 2 -23.61 11.35 -87.22
CA SER A 2 -23.13 10.48 -86.13
C SER A 2 -22.06 11.24 -85.38
N GLU A 3 -22.29 11.54 -84.09
CA GLU A 3 -21.29 12.12 -83.21
C GLU A 3 -20.43 10.99 -82.67
N ASN A 4 -19.11 11.13 -82.89
CA ASN A 4 -18.10 10.22 -82.46
C ASN A 4 -17.53 10.74 -81.11
N GLU A 5 -17.93 10.13 -79.97
CA GLU A 5 -17.31 10.39 -78.68
C GLU A 5 -15.92 9.72 -78.62
N THR A 6 -14.85 10.53 -78.60
CA THR A 6 -13.50 10.06 -78.36
C THR A 6 -13.26 9.88 -76.87
N GLN A 7 -13.34 8.66 -76.40
CA GLN A 7 -12.83 8.30 -75.03
C GLN A 7 -11.34 8.43 -75.05
N GLY A 8 -10.81 9.46 -74.36
CA GLY A 8 -9.40 9.65 -74.12
C GLY A 8 -8.89 8.70 -73.05
N GLY A 9 -8.47 7.48 -73.41
CA GLY A 9 -7.79 6.54 -72.51
C GLY A 9 -6.42 7.05 -72.10
N TRP A 10 -6.09 7.05 -70.86
CA TRP A 10 -4.76 7.36 -70.34
C TRP A 10 -3.75 6.42 -70.98
N SER A 11 -2.65 6.96 -71.55
CA SER A 11 -1.63 6.13 -72.18
C SER A 11 -0.93 5.29 -71.12
N SER A 12 -0.65 4.02 -71.42
CA SER A 12 -0.09 3.00 -70.51
C SER A 12 1.16 3.47 -69.72
N TRP A 13 1.97 4.34 -70.31
CA TRP A 13 3.16 4.88 -69.67
C TRP A 13 2.84 5.89 -68.54
N ARG A 14 1.72 6.62 -68.62
CA ARG A 14 1.26 7.50 -67.53
C ARG A 14 0.77 6.71 -66.31
N LEU A 15 0.15 5.57 -66.52
CA LEU A 15 -0.23 4.66 -65.45
C LEU A 15 0.99 4.03 -64.78
N LEU A 16 2.05 3.71 -65.56
CA LEU A 16 3.30 3.22 -65.02
C LEU A 16 4.03 4.28 -64.20
N ILE A 17 4.08 5.51 -64.63
CA ILE A 17 4.67 6.64 -63.87
C ILE A 17 3.86 6.88 -62.56
N LEU A 18 2.55 6.88 -62.64
CA LEU A 18 1.71 7.05 -61.46
C LEU A 18 1.95 5.93 -60.45
N GLY A 19 2.04 4.68 -60.92
CA GLY A 19 2.36 3.52 -60.07
C GLY A 19 3.75 3.65 -59.42
N LEU A 20 4.75 4.10 -60.17
CA LEU A 20 6.12 4.31 -59.64
C LEU A 20 6.15 5.42 -58.58
N VAL A 21 5.46 6.52 -58.80
CA VAL A 21 5.32 7.63 -57.82
C VAL A 21 4.64 7.15 -56.54
N VAL A 22 3.55 6.38 -56.63
CA VAL A 22 2.88 5.83 -55.44
C VAL A 22 3.81 4.90 -54.67
N VAL A 23 4.57 4.01 -55.33
CA VAL A 23 5.53 3.14 -54.69
C VAL A 23 6.64 3.92 -53.97
N LEU A 24 7.17 4.96 -54.61
CA LEU A 24 8.22 5.81 -53.99
C LEU A 24 7.70 6.59 -52.77
N VAL A 25 6.47 7.08 -52.82
CA VAL A 25 5.81 7.73 -51.66
C VAL A 25 5.58 6.75 -50.53
N LEU A 26 5.14 5.52 -50.81
CA LEU A 26 5.00 4.49 -49.81
C LEU A 26 6.34 4.08 -49.16
N ILE A 27 7.38 3.93 -49.96
CA ILE A 27 8.76 3.66 -49.44
C ILE A 27 9.23 4.84 -48.56
N GLY A 28 9.00 6.08 -48.99
CA GLY A 28 9.32 7.28 -48.20
C GLY A 28 8.58 7.33 -46.87
N LEU A 29 7.30 6.97 -46.85
CA LEU A 29 6.50 6.88 -45.61
C LEU A 29 7.02 5.77 -44.69
N VAL A 30 7.35 4.61 -45.22
CA VAL A 30 7.90 3.51 -44.42
C VAL A 30 9.26 3.92 -43.83
N LEU A 31 10.12 4.57 -44.59
CA LEU A 31 11.41 5.07 -44.06
C LEU A 31 11.22 6.12 -42.96
N VAL A 32 10.26 7.04 -43.12
CA VAL A 32 9.93 8.03 -42.08
C VAL A 32 9.41 7.35 -40.82
N VAL A 33 8.52 6.37 -40.96
CA VAL A 33 8.00 5.59 -39.80
C VAL A 33 9.14 4.82 -39.11
N LEU A 34 10.04 4.20 -39.88
CA LEU A 34 11.20 3.49 -39.33
C LEU A 34 12.15 4.44 -38.57
N THR A 35 12.40 5.64 -39.11
CA THR A 35 13.24 6.65 -38.42
C THR A 35 12.58 7.22 -37.18
N ILE A 36 11.25 7.37 -37.16
CA ILE A 36 10.50 7.79 -35.95
C ILE A 36 10.53 6.70 -34.88
N VAL A 37 10.34 5.44 -35.28
CA VAL A 37 10.41 4.28 -34.35
C VAL A 37 11.82 4.14 -33.78
N ASP A 38 12.85 4.26 -34.60
CA ASP A 38 14.25 4.18 -34.16
C ASP A 38 14.64 5.36 -33.24
N SER A 39 14.12 6.56 -33.51
CA SER A 39 14.30 7.71 -32.60
C SER A 39 13.54 7.57 -31.28
N SER A 40 12.37 6.91 -31.30
CA SER A 40 11.57 6.68 -30.07
C SER A 40 12.20 5.60 -29.18
N THR A 41 12.91 4.64 -29.77
CA THR A 41 13.66 3.62 -29.00
C THR A 41 15.01 4.12 -28.50
N ALA A 42 15.61 5.14 -29.15
CA ALA A 42 16.88 5.71 -28.71
C ALA A 42 16.77 6.69 -27.52
N THR A 43 15.56 7.18 -27.20
CA THR A 43 15.35 8.09 -26.06
C THR A 43 15.05 7.39 -24.73
N ALA A 44 14.99 6.05 -24.70
CA ALA A 44 14.76 5.26 -23.49
C ALA A 44 15.95 4.38 -23.05
N ALA A 45 17.11 4.52 -23.68
CA ALA A 45 18.34 3.92 -23.14
C ALA A 45 18.96 4.90 -22.14
N GLY A 46 18.38 4.96 -20.92
CA GLY A 46 19.13 5.41 -19.76
C GLY A 46 20.43 4.58 -19.68
N GLU A 47 21.55 5.18 -19.30
CA GLU A 47 22.75 4.42 -18.98
C GLU A 47 22.37 3.30 -18.02
N GLU A 48 22.74 2.05 -18.36
CA GLU A 48 22.53 0.96 -17.41
C GLU A 48 23.21 1.33 -16.10
N PRO A 49 22.52 1.16 -14.95
CA PRO A 49 23.09 1.52 -13.66
C PRO A 49 24.43 0.80 -13.48
N VAL A 50 25.46 1.56 -13.12
CA VAL A 50 26.81 1.02 -12.88
C VAL A 50 26.73 0.15 -11.62
N ASN A 51 27.07 -1.13 -11.76
CA ASN A 51 27.17 -2.02 -10.61
C ASN A 51 28.37 -1.63 -9.74
N ALA A 52 28.12 -1.09 -8.55
CA ALA A 52 29.12 -0.63 -7.60
C ALA A 52 30.02 -1.78 -7.08
N LEU A 53 29.54 -3.02 -7.13
CA LEU A 53 30.28 -4.21 -6.72
C LEU A 53 31.08 -4.87 -7.84
N ALA A 54 31.07 -4.31 -9.04
CA ALA A 54 31.82 -4.85 -10.17
C ALA A 54 33.34 -4.87 -9.85
N ASN A 55 33.91 -6.07 -9.87
CA ASN A 55 35.33 -6.32 -9.50
C ASN A 55 35.66 -6.10 -8.00
N SER A 56 34.69 -6.19 -7.12
CA SER A 56 34.91 -6.17 -5.66
C SER A 56 35.78 -7.35 -5.23
N ASP A 57 36.71 -7.11 -4.30
CA ASP A 57 37.54 -8.11 -3.64
C ASP A 57 36.95 -8.50 -2.24
N ASP A 58 35.81 -7.97 -1.87
CA ASP A 58 35.07 -8.32 -0.66
C ASP A 58 34.73 -9.82 -0.67
N GLU A 59 35.10 -10.54 0.42
CA GLU A 59 34.94 -11.99 0.50
C GLU A 59 33.47 -12.43 0.42
N CYS A 60 32.53 -11.63 0.94
CA CYS A 60 31.10 -11.87 0.85
C CYS A 60 30.64 -11.79 -0.61
N VAL A 61 31.03 -10.71 -1.31
CA VAL A 61 30.69 -10.49 -2.72
C VAL A 61 31.24 -11.62 -3.58
N VAL A 62 32.53 -11.94 -3.46
CA VAL A 62 33.21 -12.98 -4.26
C VAL A 62 32.56 -14.37 -4.08
N CYS A 63 32.10 -14.70 -2.85
CA CYS A 63 31.41 -15.96 -2.60
C CYS A 63 29.96 -15.92 -3.14
N HIS A 64 29.22 -14.87 -2.79
CA HIS A 64 27.80 -14.73 -3.14
C HIS A 64 27.55 -14.48 -4.63
N GLU A 65 28.52 -13.95 -5.38
CA GLU A 65 28.45 -13.86 -6.85
C GLU A 65 28.31 -15.27 -7.50
N ARG A 66 28.80 -16.32 -6.84
CA ARG A 66 28.70 -17.69 -7.31
C ARG A 66 27.52 -18.46 -6.72
N THR A 67 27.13 -18.13 -5.48
CA THR A 67 26.11 -18.90 -4.75
C THR A 67 24.72 -18.28 -4.83
N THR A 68 24.64 -16.95 -4.83
CA THR A 68 23.39 -16.16 -4.91
C THR A 68 23.57 -14.90 -5.76
N PRO A 69 23.89 -15.05 -7.06
CA PRO A 69 24.27 -13.93 -7.93
C PRO A 69 23.20 -12.84 -8.05
N GLY A 70 21.93 -13.18 -7.90
CA GLY A 70 20.83 -12.21 -7.94
C GLY A 70 20.92 -11.15 -6.85
N ILE A 71 21.38 -11.52 -5.64
CA ILE A 71 21.58 -10.57 -4.54
C ILE A 71 22.67 -9.56 -4.90
N ILE A 72 23.79 -10.03 -5.44
CA ILE A 72 24.92 -9.17 -5.85
C ILE A 72 24.51 -8.21 -6.97
N GLN A 73 23.72 -8.69 -7.94
CA GLN A 73 23.21 -7.85 -9.04
C GLN A 73 22.26 -6.77 -8.52
N GLN A 74 21.31 -7.12 -7.67
CA GLN A 74 20.34 -6.18 -7.08
C GLN A 74 21.02 -5.15 -6.18
N TYR A 75 21.88 -5.61 -5.27
CA TYR A 75 22.56 -4.71 -4.34
C TYR A 75 23.55 -3.78 -5.07
N GLY A 76 24.28 -4.30 -6.05
CA GLY A 76 25.29 -3.54 -6.78
C GLY A 76 24.77 -2.30 -7.54
N VAL A 77 23.46 -2.21 -7.80
CA VAL A 77 22.82 -1.03 -8.41
C VAL A 77 22.10 -0.15 -7.39
N SER A 78 22.13 -0.51 -6.09
CA SER A 78 21.47 0.24 -5.03
C SER A 78 22.24 1.53 -4.67
N THR A 79 21.50 2.52 -4.15
CA THR A 79 22.11 3.75 -3.61
C THR A 79 22.98 3.47 -2.38
N MET A 80 22.70 2.41 -1.62
CA MET A 80 23.51 2.00 -0.47
C MET A 80 24.86 1.44 -0.91
N ALA A 81 24.91 0.59 -1.94
CA ALA A 81 26.16 0.11 -2.51
C ALA A 81 26.99 1.26 -3.12
N ALA A 82 26.34 2.23 -3.77
CA ALA A 82 27.00 3.43 -4.29
C ALA A 82 27.54 4.34 -3.17
N ALA A 83 26.96 4.27 -1.96
CA ALA A 83 27.42 4.95 -0.75
C ALA A 83 28.44 4.11 0.06
N GLU A 84 28.99 3.06 -0.53
CA GLU A 84 30.01 2.18 0.07
C GLU A 84 29.52 1.42 1.33
N VAL A 85 28.20 1.25 1.54
CA VAL A 85 27.67 0.37 2.59
C VAL A 85 27.97 -1.08 2.19
N SER A 86 28.58 -1.84 3.09
CA SER A 86 28.99 -3.23 2.83
C SER A 86 27.92 -4.25 3.26
N CYS A 87 28.07 -5.48 2.82
CA CYS A 87 27.21 -6.59 3.30
C CYS A 87 27.31 -6.75 4.82
N SER A 88 28.51 -6.60 5.39
CA SER A 88 28.78 -6.74 6.82
C SER A 88 28.08 -5.66 7.66
N ASP A 89 27.92 -4.43 7.17
CA ASP A 89 27.23 -3.35 7.90
C ASP A 89 25.78 -3.69 8.26
N CYS A 90 25.15 -4.57 7.48
CA CYS A 90 23.77 -5.02 7.70
C CYS A 90 23.71 -6.45 8.30
N HIS A 91 24.63 -7.32 7.93
CA HIS A 91 24.52 -8.75 8.22
C HIS A 91 25.47 -9.25 9.32
N GLU A 92 26.65 -8.67 9.50
CA GLU A 92 27.62 -9.16 10.48
C GLU A 92 27.27 -8.68 11.90
N VAL A 93 27.34 -9.62 12.85
CA VAL A 93 27.01 -9.37 14.26
C VAL A 93 27.97 -10.19 15.16
N ASP A 94 28.02 -9.86 16.44
CA ASP A 94 28.79 -10.60 17.42
C ASP A 94 28.23 -12.02 17.68
N GLU A 95 29.11 -12.94 18.12
CA GLU A 95 28.71 -14.25 18.63
C GLU A 95 27.72 -14.13 19.78
N GLY A 96 26.57 -14.47 19.77
CA GLY A 96 25.58 -14.34 20.85
C GLY A 96 24.61 -13.18 20.65
N TYR A 97 24.73 -12.44 19.54
CA TYR A 97 23.67 -11.53 19.14
C TYR A 97 22.37 -12.32 18.89
N PRO A 98 21.20 -11.83 19.34
CA PRO A 98 19.94 -12.54 19.15
C PRO A 98 19.66 -12.85 17.67
N GLY A 99 19.54 -14.14 17.33
CA GLY A 99 19.32 -14.58 15.95
C GLY A 99 20.59 -14.78 15.10
N ALA A 100 21.78 -14.57 15.68
CA ALA A 100 23.06 -14.79 15.00
C ALA A 100 23.24 -16.25 14.56
N VAL A 101 23.74 -16.44 13.34
CA VAL A 101 24.09 -17.74 12.76
C VAL A 101 25.57 -17.75 12.39
N ALA A 102 26.31 -18.79 12.78
CA ALA A 102 27.69 -18.95 12.35
C ALA A 102 27.77 -19.14 10.82
N HIS A 103 28.64 -18.38 10.16
CA HIS A 103 28.78 -18.36 8.70
C HIS A 103 30.22 -18.03 8.31
N GLU A 104 30.94 -18.97 7.66
CA GLU A 104 32.29 -18.79 7.08
C GLU A 104 33.32 -18.10 8.00
N GLY A 105 33.25 -18.35 9.32
CA GLY A 105 34.20 -17.82 10.29
C GLY A 105 33.76 -16.53 11.01
N THR A 106 32.62 -16.02 10.69
CA THR A 106 31.93 -14.90 11.37
C THR A 106 30.52 -15.29 11.81
N TYR A 107 29.75 -14.35 12.36
CA TYR A 107 28.34 -14.52 12.72
C TYR A 107 27.50 -13.51 11.96
N VAL A 108 26.37 -13.97 11.39
CA VAL A 108 25.51 -13.13 10.58
C VAL A 108 24.03 -13.25 10.99
N LEU A 109 23.27 -12.19 10.72
CA LEU A 109 21.81 -12.22 10.64
C LEU A 109 21.40 -12.49 9.19
N PRO A 110 20.86 -13.68 8.85
CA PRO A 110 20.38 -13.95 7.48
C PRO A 110 19.28 -12.98 7.03
N SER A 111 18.53 -12.44 7.98
CA SER A 111 17.55 -11.36 7.76
C SER A 111 17.84 -10.29 8.82
N PRO A 112 18.46 -9.17 8.45
CA PRO A 112 18.72 -8.07 9.37
C PRO A 112 17.47 -7.58 10.06
N SER A 113 17.58 -7.28 11.35
CA SER A 113 16.53 -6.64 12.13
C SER A 113 16.52 -5.13 11.88
N THR A 114 15.49 -4.46 12.37
CA THR A 114 15.39 -2.99 12.28
C THR A 114 16.52 -2.27 13.01
N ALA A 115 17.09 -2.89 14.06
CA ALA A 115 18.26 -2.33 14.76
C ALA A 115 19.47 -2.12 13.84
N MET A 116 19.64 -2.96 12.81
CA MET A 116 20.72 -2.76 11.85
C MET A 116 20.50 -1.50 10.99
N CYS A 117 19.26 -1.21 10.63
CA CYS A 117 18.90 0.01 9.90
C CYS A 117 19.08 1.26 10.78
N GLU A 118 18.77 1.18 12.07
CA GLU A 118 18.83 2.28 13.04
C GLU A 118 20.24 2.87 13.20
N ASN A 119 21.27 2.09 12.96
CA ASN A 119 22.66 2.56 13.01
C ASN A 119 22.93 3.79 12.13
N CYS A 120 22.17 3.93 11.03
CA CYS A 120 22.27 5.06 10.11
C CYS A 120 20.94 5.82 9.95
N HIS A 121 19.80 5.13 10.07
CA HIS A 121 18.45 5.65 9.83
C HIS A 121 17.65 5.88 11.12
N THR A 122 18.29 6.54 12.11
CA THR A 122 17.72 6.75 13.46
C THR A 122 16.37 7.49 13.44
N SER A 123 16.23 8.51 12.61
CA SER A 123 15.00 9.31 12.53
C SER A 123 13.84 8.52 11.92
N GLU A 124 14.12 7.73 10.89
CA GLU A 124 13.16 6.89 10.19
C GLU A 124 12.64 5.79 11.11
N VAL A 125 13.54 5.13 11.83
CA VAL A 125 13.18 4.09 12.81
C VAL A 125 12.37 4.68 13.96
N ALA A 126 12.75 5.84 14.48
CA ALA A 126 12.00 6.51 15.55
C ALA A 126 10.57 6.87 15.12
N GLN A 127 10.38 7.39 13.90
CA GLN A 127 9.06 7.67 13.33
C GLN A 127 8.27 6.38 13.09
N TYR A 128 8.93 5.36 12.54
CA TYR A 128 8.31 4.06 12.30
C TYR A 128 7.81 3.40 13.58
N ASN A 129 8.55 3.48 14.67
CA ASN A 129 8.16 2.94 15.97
C ASN A 129 6.91 3.63 16.56
N GLN A 130 6.60 4.86 16.15
CA GLN A 130 5.35 5.55 16.52
C GLN A 130 4.19 5.24 15.56
N SER A 131 4.48 4.59 14.45
CA SER A 131 3.55 4.31 13.37
C SER A 131 2.65 3.11 13.67
N ARG A 132 1.47 3.09 13.01
CA ARG A 132 0.59 1.91 12.99
C ARG A 132 1.21 0.71 12.27
N HIS A 133 2.25 0.90 11.46
CA HIS A 133 3.04 -0.19 10.85
C HIS A 133 4.07 -0.80 11.81
N GLY A 134 4.35 -0.15 12.95
CA GLY A 134 5.12 -0.76 14.04
C GLY A 134 4.32 -1.83 14.80
N LEU A 135 4.52 -1.93 16.10
CA LEU A 135 3.84 -2.94 16.95
C LEU A 135 2.32 -3.03 16.78
N PRO A 136 1.56 -1.92 16.56
CA PRO A 136 0.12 -2.06 16.38
C PRO A 136 -0.30 -2.98 15.23
N ALA A 137 0.46 -3.05 14.13
CA ALA A 137 0.16 -3.97 13.04
C ALA A 137 0.31 -5.43 13.46
N TYR A 138 1.36 -5.77 14.18
CA TYR A 138 1.59 -7.11 14.71
C TYR A 138 0.57 -7.50 15.77
N VAL A 139 0.33 -6.62 16.74
CA VAL A 139 -0.60 -6.85 17.84
C VAL A 139 -2.03 -7.05 17.36
N ALA A 140 -2.42 -6.44 16.23
CA ALA A 140 -3.77 -6.58 15.66
C ALA A 140 -4.18 -8.05 15.41
N TYR A 141 -3.23 -8.94 15.14
CA TYR A 141 -3.52 -10.37 14.94
C TYR A 141 -2.95 -11.26 16.05
N ALA A 142 -1.75 -10.96 16.54
CA ALA A 142 -1.05 -11.80 17.51
C ALA A 142 -1.47 -11.55 18.96
N GLY A 143 -2.07 -10.40 19.24
CA GLY A 143 -2.27 -9.91 20.60
C GLY A 143 -0.97 -9.39 21.23
N THR A 144 -1.03 -9.00 22.50
CA THR A 144 0.13 -8.46 23.24
C THR A 144 0.90 -9.53 24.01
N GLU A 145 0.35 -10.73 24.19
CA GLU A 145 1.01 -11.80 24.95
C GLU A 145 2.43 -12.15 24.48
N PRO A 146 2.76 -12.14 23.16
CA PRO A 146 4.11 -12.46 22.70
C PRO A 146 5.16 -11.36 22.92
N LEU A 147 4.77 -10.17 23.35
CA LEU A 147 5.69 -9.05 23.51
C LEU A 147 6.54 -9.18 24.77
N THR A 148 7.80 -8.74 24.69
CA THR A 148 8.63 -8.52 25.88
C THR A 148 8.17 -7.29 26.66
N ASP A 149 8.67 -7.11 27.90
CA ASP A 149 8.33 -5.93 28.73
C ASP A 149 8.70 -4.62 28.02
N GLN A 150 9.82 -4.57 27.29
CA GLN A 150 10.27 -3.40 26.55
C GLN A 150 9.36 -3.13 25.35
N GLN A 151 9.01 -4.14 24.58
CA GLN A 151 8.10 -4.04 23.45
C GLN A 151 6.68 -3.67 23.91
N GLN A 152 6.22 -4.22 25.03
CA GLN A 152 4.95 -3.83 25.63
C GLN A 152 4.95 -2.34 26.02
N ALA A 153 6.02 -1.86 26.66
CA ALA A 153 6.16 -0.45 27.02
C ALA A 153 6.19 0.47 25.77
N LEU A 154 6.85 0.03 24.69
CA LEU A 154 6.82 0.75 23.40
C LEU A 154 5.39 0.80 22.83
N TYR A 155 4.69 -0.33 22.80
CA TYR A 155 3.30 -0.39 22.32
C TYR A 155 2.38 0.55 23.11
N GLU A 156 2.48 0.56 24.44
CA GLU A 156 1.70 1.44 25.32
C GLU A 156 2.06 2.93 25.16
N SER A 157 3.27 3.24 24.72
CA SER A 157 3.74 4.62 24.50
C SER A 157 3.17 5.26 23.22
N ILE A 158 2.66 4.46 22.28
CA ILE A 158 2.08 4.96 21.03
C ILE A 158 0.73 5.62 21.35
N SER A 159 0.63 6.93 21.10
CA SER A 159 -0.50 7.78 21.51
C SER A 159 -1.88 7.34 21.00
N GLU A 160 -1.90 6.45 20.02
CA GLU A 160 -3.13 5.95 19.38
C GLU A 160 -3.58 4.60 19.93
N VAL A 161 -2.83 4.00 20.84
CA VAL A 161 -3.21 2.72 21.45
C VAL A 161 -4.25 2.97 22.53
N THR A 162 -5.47 2.48 22.31
CA THR A 162 -6.58 2.60 23.26
C THR A 162 -6.69 1.42 24.23
N ALA A 163 -6.10 0.27 23.89
CA ALA A 163 -6.11 -0.94 24.69
C ALA A 163 -4.67 -1.38 25.01
N PRO A 164 -4.24 -1.32 26.28
CA PRO A 164 -2.87 -1.70 26.66
C PRO A 164 -2.61 -3.21 26.54
N SER A 165 -3.67 -4.00 26.47
CA SER A 165 -3.61 -5.45 26.27
C SER A 165 -4.68 -5.90 25.32
N LEU A 166 -4.28 -6.64 24.30
CA LEU A 166 -5.19 -7.24 23.32
C LEU A 166 -5.01 -8.76 23.30
N GLN A 167 -6.13 -9.45 23.20
CA GLN A 167 -6.14 -10.88 22.96
C GLN A 167 -5.78 -11.17 21.50
N ARG A 168 -5.31 -12.39 21.24
CA ARG A 168 -5.10 -12.89 19.88
C ARG A 168 -6.41 -12.80 19.08
N ASN A 169 -6.34 -12.39 17.83
CA ASN A 169 -7.50 -12.32 16.95
C ASN A 169 -8.16 -13.72 16.79
N ALA A 170 -9.50 -13.79 16.89
CA ALA A 170 -10.22 -15.04 16.86
C ALA A 170 -10.08 -15.77 15.51
N LEU A 171 -10.19 -15.07 14.38
CA LEU A 171 -10.00 -15.65 13.05
C LEU A 171 -8.59 -16.22 12.89
N TYR A 172 -7.56 -15.49 13.33
CA TYR A 172 -6.18 -15.98 13.32
C TYR A 172 -6.04 -17.28 14.13
N ALA A 173 -6.72 -17.37 15.27
CA ALA A 173 -6.70 -18.58 16.10
C ALA A 173 -7.42 -19.77 15.43
N LEU A 174 -8.55 -19.51 14.76
CA LEU A 174 -9.37 -20.53 14.08
C LEU A 174 -8.70 -21.08 12.82
N GLU A 175 -8.12 -20.20 11.99
CA GLU A 175 -7.45 -20.57 10.74
C GLU A 175 -6.19 -21.40 10.99
N GLY A 176 -5.47 -21.11 12.06
CA GLY A 176 -4.27 -21.80 12.47
C GLY A 176 -3.02 -21.50 11.60
N PRO A 177 -1.83 -21.96 12.05
CA PRO A 177 -0.54 -21.50 11.50
C PRO A 177 -0.30 -21.96 10.04
N ALA A 178 -1.02 -22.96 9.54
CA ALA A 178 -0.86 -23.41 8.15
C ALA A 178 -1.41 -22.38 7.13
N ILE A 179 -2.45 -21.64 7.52
CA ILE A 179 -3.07 -20.60 6.71
C ILE A 179 -2.45 -19.24 7.04
N THR A 180 -2.39 -18.88 8.32
CA THR A 180 -2.03 -17.53 8.76
C THR A 180 -0.62 -17.13 8.35
N ARG A 181 0.32 -18.09 8.24
CA ARG A 181 1.67 -17.84 7.70
C ARG A 181 1.68 -17.24 6.29
N PHE A 182 0.72 -17.61 5.46
CA PHE A 182 0.59 -17.14 4.08
C PHE A 182 -0.51 -16.07 3.90
N ALA A 183 -1.19 -15.70 4.98
CA ALA A 183 -2.26 -14.72 5.03
C ALA A 183 -1.92 -13.59 6.02
N CYS A 184 -2.47 -13.63 7.24
CA CYS A 184 -2.33 -12.56 8.24
C CYS A 184 -0.88 -12.12 8.45
N GLU A 185 0.05 -13.09 8.60
CA GLU A 185 1.46 -12.82 8.89
C GLU A 185 2.20 -12.15 7.73
N VAL A 186 1.79 -12.38 6.49
CA VAL A 186 2.44 -11.74 5.33
C VAL A 186 2.33 -10.22 5.41
N CYS A 187 1.17 -9.71 5.79
CA CYS A 187 0.91 -8.28 5.91
C CYS A 187 1.28 -7.75 7.30
N HIS A 188 0.77 -8.36 8.35
CA HIS A 188 0.88 -7.85 9.71
C HIS A 188 2.28 -7.97 10.33
N ASN A 189 3.14 -8.87 9.83
CA ASN A 189 4.55 -8.92 10.21
C ASN A 189 5.38 -7.71 9.73
N ILE A 190 4.76 -6.72 9.11
CA ILE A 190 5.40 -5.41 8.93
C ILE A 190 5.84 -4.84 10.29
N GLY A 191 5.07 -5.07 11.34
CA GLY A 191 5.36 -4.66 12.73
C GLY A 191 6.02 -5.75 13.58
N LEU A 192 6.69 -6.76 12.98
CA LEU A 192 7.26 -7.90 13.68
C LEU A 192 8.23 -7.47 14.79
N PRO A 193 8.02 -7.92 16.05
CA PRO A 193 9.01 -7.75 17.10
C PRO A 193 10.18 -8.73 16.92
N HIS A 194 11.41 -8.24 17.07
CA HIS A 194 12.64 -9.02 16.98
C HIS A 194 13.20 -9.38 18.35
N ALA A 195 14.06 -10.41 18.40
CA ALA A 195 14.67 -10.88 19.64
C ALA A 195 15.70 -9.90 20.23
N ASP A 196 16.14 -8.91 19.46
CA ASP A 196 17.00 -7.79 19.88
C ASP A 196 16.20 -6.56 20.35
N GLU A 197 14.92 -6.73 20.65
CA GLU A 197 13.96 -5.73 21.09
C GLU A 197 13.53 -4.72 20.00
N SER A 198 14.16 -4.71 18.82
CA SER A 198 13.76 -3.86 17.70
C SER A 198 12.42 -4.32 17.08
N VAL A 199 11.78 -3.43 16.33
CA VAL A 199 10.45 -3.66 15.78
C VAL A 199 10.40 -3.31 14.30
N GLY A 200 9.74 -4.16 13.53
CA GLY A 200 9.36 -3.87 12.17
C GLY A 200 10.23 -4.50 11.10
N GLN A 201 9.80 -4.36 9.87
CA GLN A 201 10.47 -4.90 8.69
C GLN A 201 10.56 -3.84 7.60
N CYS A 202 11.61 -3.03 7.61
CA CYS A 202 11.86 -1.95 6.64
C CYS A 202 11.84 -2.46 5.19
N GLN A 203 12.31 -3.70 4.98
CA GLN A 203 12.32 -4.38 3.68
C GLN A 203 10.93 -4.73 3.10
N LYS A 204 9.85 -4.50 3.83
CA LYS A 204 8.49 -4.60 3.27
C LYS A 204 8.19 -3.45 2.31
N CYS A 205 8.77 -2.27 2.56
CA CYS A 205 8.63 -1.09 1.71
C CYS A 205 9.90 -0.84 0.88
N HIS A 206 11.08 -1.13 1.43
CA HIS A 206 12.37 -1.04 0.77
C HIS A 206 12.83 -2.44 0.37
N LEU A 207 12.38 -2.92 -0.80
CA LEU A 207 12.65 -4.30 -1.21
C LEU A 207 14.16 -4.54 -1.33
N ARG A 208 14.61 -5.55 -0.62
CA ARG A 208 15.99 -6.02 -0.69
C ARG A 208 16.24 -6.82 -1.97
N HIS A 209 17.37 -6.64 -2.62
CA HIS A 209 18.53 -5.93 -2.13
C HIS A 209 18.79 -4.64 -2.93
N GLU A 210 17.85 -4.26 -3.79
CA GLU A 210 17.96 -3.05 -4.63
C GLU A 210 17.72 -1.77 -3.83
N PHE A 211 16.83 -1.79 -2.82
CA PHE A 211 16.48 -0.65 -1.98
C PHE A 211 16.12 0.61 -2.78
N SER A 212 15.43 0.42 -3.90
CA SER A 212 15.07 1.47 -4.85
C SER A 212 14.08 2.48 -4.27
N LEU A 213 14.35 3.77 -4.48
CA LEU A 213 13.39 4.84 -4.16
C LEU A 213 12.17 4.79 -5.09
N GLU A 214 12.39 4.48 -6.37
CA GLU A 214 11.30 4.27 -7.32
C GLU A 214 10.31 3.24 -6.80
N GLN A 215 10.82 2.07 -6.40
CA GLN A 215 10.00 0.98 -5.89
C GLN A 215 9.26 1.39 -4.60
N ALA A 216 9.92 2.06 -3.64
CA ALA A 216 9.31 2.48 -2.39
C ALA A 216 8.21 3.55 -2.57
N ARG A 217 8.29 4.38 -3.64
CA ARG A 217 7.34 5.44 -3.98
C ARG A 217 6.15 4.96 -4.80
N LYS A 218 6.30 3.83 -5.52
CA LYS A 218 5.22 3.27 -6.34
C LYS A 218 4.09 2.68 -5.49
N PRO A 219 2.84 2.87 -5.88
CA PRO A 219 1.67 2.33 -5.17
C PRO A 219 1.70 0.81 -5.03
N GLU A 220 2.36 0.08 -5.93
CA GLU A 220 2.54 -1.38 -5.92
C GLU A 220 3.24 -1.86 -4.65
N THR A 221 4.06 -1.03 -4.04
CA THR A 221 4.69 -1.36 -2.74
C THR A 221 3.66 -1.45 -1.62
N CYS A 222 2.69 -0.55 -1.61
CA CYS A 222 1.62 -0.54 -0.61
C CYS A 222 0.61 -1.66 -0.85
N ASN A 223 0.34 -1.98 -2.12
CA ASN A 223 -0.62 -3.00 -2.55
C ASN A 223 -0.24 -4.41 -2.09
N GLN A 224 0.99 -4.69 -1.68
CA GLN A 224 1.36 -5.97 -1.08
C GLN A 224 0.47 -6.35 0.12
N CYS A 225 -0.10 -5.34 0.80
CA CYS A 225 -0.90 -5.51 2.02
C CYS A 225 -2.23 -4.76 1.97
N HIS A 226 -2.31 -3.59 1.30
CA HIS A 226 -3.50 -2.75 1.23
C HIS A 226 -4.43 -3.17 0.08
N ILE A 227 -4.94 -4.40 0.17
CA ILE A 227 -5.83 -5.07 -0.79
C ILE A 227 -6.92 -5.85 -0.05
N GLY A 228 -7.95 -6.24 -0.77
CA GLY A 228 -8.98 -7.14 -0.27
C GLY A 228 -10.14 -6.44 0.41
N PRO A 229 -11.10 -7.21 0.95
CA PRO A 229 -12.41 -6.66 1.31
C PRO A 229 -12.41 -5.71 2.50
N ASP A 230 -11.46 -5.83 3.43
CA ASP A 230 -11.44 -5.05 4.67
C ASP A 230 -10.59 -3.77 4.61
N HIS A 231 -9.67 -3.67 3.63
CA HIS A 231 -8.86 -2.47 3.39
C HIS A 231 -8.37 -2.35 1.93
N PRO A 232 -9.30 -2.18 0.97
CA PRO A 232 -9.04 -2.20 -0.47
C PRO A 232 -8.47 -0.87 -0.98
N GLN A 233 -7.47 -0.29 -0.29
CA GLN A 233 -6.96 1.03 -0.67
C GLN A 233 -6.31 1.04 -2.05
N TRP A 234 -5.71 -0.08 -2.48
CA TRP A 234 -5.15 -0.20 -3.82
C TRP A 234 -6.25 -0.12 -4.89
N GLU A 235 -7.31 -0.90 -4.73
CA GLU A 235 -8.44 -0.94 -5.66
C GLU A 235 -9.15 0.43 -5.70
N ILE A 236 -9.36 1.06 -4.55
CA ILE A 236 -9.92 2.42 -4.45
C ILE A 236 -9.01 3.44 -5.15
N TYR A 237 -7.69 3.34 -4.95
CA TYR A 237 -6.73 4.24 -5.60
C TYR A 237 -6.79 4.09 -7.12
N GLN A 238 -6.87 2.86 -7.65
CA GLN A 238 -6.93 2.62 -9.09
C GLN A 238 -8.12 3.29 -9.78
N GLU A 239 -9.28 3.36 -9.14
CA GLU A 239 -10.45 4.04 -9.70
C GLU A 239 -10.51 5.55 -9.40
N SER A 240 -9.69 6.03 -8.49
CA SER A 240 -9.59 7.44 -8.16
C SER A 240 -8.96 8.26 -9.31
N PRO A 241 -9.25 9.57 -9.41
CA PRO A 241 -8.58 10.43 -10.40
C PRO A 241 -7.05 10.40 -10.31
N HIS A 242 -6.48 10.27 -9.10
CA HIS A 242 -5.04 10.19 -8.89
C HIS A 242 -4.47 8.87 -9.40
N GLY A 243 -5.11 7.75 -9.13
CA GLY A 243 -4.70 6.45 -9.63
C GLY A 243 -4.81 6.34 -11.15
N ILE A 244 -5.86 6.90 -11.75
CA ILE A 244 -5.98 6.99 -13.22
C ILE A 244 -4.82 7.79 -13.82
N ALA A 245 -4.44 8.92 -13.21
CA ALA A 245 -3.28 9.72 -13.66
C ALA A 245 -1.97 8.93 -13.54
N TYR A 246 -1.77 8.19 -12.43
CA TYR A 246 -0.63 7.31 -12.24
C TYR A 246 -0.58 6.20 -13.31
N MET A 247 -1.65 5.45 -13.50
CA MET A 247 -1.70 4.32 -14.45
C MET A 247 -1.51 4.77 -15.91
N THR A 248 -1.83 6.01 -16.24
CA THR A 248 -1.72 6.53 -17.61
C THR A 248 -0.44 7.31 -17.87
N GLY A 249 0.30 7.70 -16.84
CA GLY A 249 1.45 8.59 -16.98
C GLY A 249 2.64 8.27 -16.09
N GLY A 250 2.50 7.41 -15.10
CA GLY A 250 3.48 7.17 -14.04
C GLY A 250 4.85 6.68 -14.53
N ASP A 251 4.91 6.00 -15.67
CA ASP A 251 6.16 5.57 -16.31
C ASP A 251 7.08 6.72 -16.76
N ARG A 252 6.53 7.94 -16.82
CA ARG A 252 7.26 9.15 -17.22
C ARG A 252 7.60 10.08 -16.05
N TRP A 253 7.25 9.69 -14.81
CA TRP A 253 7.48 10.50 -13.63
C TRP A 253 8.93 10.37 -13.15
N ASN A 254 9.42 11.37 -12.41
CA ASN A 254 10.79 11.39 -11.88
C ASN A 254 10.87 10.60 -10.56
N TRP A 255 10.92 9.28 -10.68
CA TRP A 255 10.97 8.38 -9.51
C TRP A 255 12.24 8.53 -8.67
N ASP A 256 13.35 8.96 -9.29
CA ASP A 256 14.66 9.09 -8.65
C ASP A 256 14.91 10.49 -8.06
N ALA A 257 13.90 11.37 -8.05
CA ALA A 257 14.03 12.67 -7.41
C ALA A 257 14.53 12.52 -5.96
N GLU A 258 15.45 13.39 -5.56
CA GLU A 258 16.06 13.35 -4.22
C GLU A 258 14.99 13.35 -3.10
N PRO A 259 15.19 12.60 -2.00
CA PRO A 259 14.27 12.59 -0.87
C PRO A 259 13.99 14.01 -0.33
N GLY A 260 12.73 14.33 -0.14
CA GLY A 260 12.30 15.64 0.38
C GLY A 260 12.26 16.78 -0.64
N THR A 261 12.55 16.51 -1.92
CA THR A 261 12.53 17.54 -2.99
C THR A 261 11.40 17.38 -4.00
N LEU A 262 10.56 16.36 -3.86
CA LEU A 262 9.46 16.08 -4.79
C LEU A 262 8.52 17.28 -4.96
N THR A 263 8.20 17.56 -6.22
CA THR A 263 7.27 18.63 -6.62
C THR A 263 6.22 18.11 -7.61
N VAL A 264 5.29 18.95 -8.00
CA VAL A 264 4.29 18.67 -9.04
C VAL A 264 4.91 18.48 -10.44
N GLU A 265 6.17 18.92 -10.65
CA GLU A 265 6.90 18.69 -11.90
C GLU A 265 7.42 17.24 -11.97
N ASP A 266 7.78 16.66 -10.81
CA ASP A 266 8.22 15.27 -10.69
C ASP A 266 7.01 14.33 -10.72
N PHE A 267 5.99 14.63 -9.91
CA PHE A 267 4.78 13.83 -9.75
C PHE A 267 3.53 14.69 -10.02
N PRO A 268 3.00 14.66 -11.24
CA PRO A 268 1.79 15.42 -11.62
C PRO A 268 0.53 14.99 -10.87
N ALA A 269 0.53 13.82 -10.23
CA ALA A 269 -0.51 13.36 -9.31
C ALA A 269 0.14 12.58 -8.16
N PRO A 270 -0.45 12.56 -6.96
CA PRO A 270 0.14 11.87 -5.83
C PRO A 270 -0.03 10.35 -5.92
N THR A 271 0.99 9.63 -5.42
CA THR A 271 0.90 8.21 -5.08
C THR A 271 0.51 8.03 -3.61
N CYS A 272 0.36 6.77 -3.16
CA CYS A 272 0.18 6.46 -1.74
C CYS A 272 1.29 7.08 -0.89
N ALA A 273 2.55 6.87 -1.29
CA ALA A 273 3.71 7.43 -0.60
C ALA A 273 3.69 8.97 -0.58
N THR A 274 3.30 9.62 -1.69
CA THR A 274 3.22 11.09 -1.76
C THR A 274 2.26 11.67 -0.74
N CYS A 275 1.08 11.07 -0.60
CA CYS A 275 0.09 11.52 0.40
C CYS A 275 0.50 11.20 1.83
N HIS A 276 1.02 9.99 2.08
CA HIS A 276 1.17 9.48 3.44
C HIS A 276 2.58 9.61 4.02
N MET A 277 3.64 9.67 3.22
CA MET A 277 5.02 9.54 3.69
C MET A 277 6.00 10.52 3.07
N SER A 278 6.02 10.64 1.73
CA SER A 278 7.04 11.41 1.04
C SER A 278 6.98 12.90 1.36
N GLY A 279 8.13 13.55 1.34
CA GLY A 279 8.21 15.00 1.22
C GLY A 279 7.65 15.39 -0.15
N PHE A 280 6.71 16.37 -0.18
CA PHE A 280 6.10 16.86 -1.41
C PHE A 280 5.80 18.35 -1.24
N GLY A 281 6.34 19.19 -2.10
CA GLY A 281 6.29 20.63 -1.95
C GLY A 281 6.87 21.08 -0.60
N ALA A 282 6.05 21.73 0.22
CA ALA A 282 6.45 22.18 1.55
C ALA A 282 6.33 21.10 2.65
N SER A 283 5.75 19.94 2.36
CA SER A 283 5.56 18.85 3.33
C SER A 283 6.82 18.01 3.46
N GLY A 284 7.29 17.77 4.70
CA GLY A 284 8.46 16.92 4.98
C GLY A 284 8.16 15.42 4.82
N THR A 285 9.21 14.61 4.67
CA THR A 285 9.11 13.14 4.69
C THR A 285 8.80 12.63 6.11
N THR A 286 7.98 11.59 6.21
CA THR A 286 7.69 10.89 7.46
C THR A 286 7.65 9.39 7.25
N HIS A 287 8.08 8.61 8.27
CA HIS A 287 7.89 7.16 8.35
C HIS A 287 6.80 6.76 9.35
N ASP A 288 6.14 7.72 9.96
CA ASP A 288 4.85 7.50 10.62
C ASP A 288 3.70 7.65 9.61
N VAL A 289 3.19 6.51 9.11
CA VAL A 289 2.06 6.49 8.16
C VAL A 289 0.78 7.07 8.73
N GLY A 290 0.71 7.27 10.05
CA GLY A 290 -0.39 7.88 10.77
C GLY A 290 -0.33 9.40 10.86
N ASP A 291 0.85 9.99 10.64
CA ASP A 291 1.15 11.41 10.89
C ASP A 291 0.21 12.40 10.16
N ARG A 292 -0.35 11.99 9.02
CA ARG A 292 -1.24 12.82 8.20
C ARG A 292 -2.71 12.37 8.22
N LEU A 293 -3.06 11.37 9.04
CA LEU A 293 -4.42 10.82 9.10
C LEU A 293 -5.25 11.48 10.21
N THR A 294 -6.53 11.71 9.94
CA THR A 294 -7.45 12.41 10.85
C THR A 294 -8.44 11.51 11.59
N TRP A 295 -8.63 10.29 11.12
CA TRP A 295 -9.60 9.33 11.66
C TRP A 295 -8.98 7.94 11.89
N PHE A 296 -9.53 7.21 12.85
CA PHE A 296 -9.33 5.76 13.00
C PHE A 296 -10.37 5.02 12.16
N LEU A 297 -10.19 4.98 10.84
CA LEU A 297 -11.16 4.37 9.94
C LEU A 297 -11.25 2.84 10.06
N PHE A 298 -10.24 2.20 10.62
CA PHE A 298 -10.23 0.75 10.89
C PHE A 298 -11.06 0.35 12.12
N ALA A 299 -11.39 1.27 13.00
CA ALA A 299 -12.22 0.99 14.17
C ALA A 299 -13.66 0.64 13.77
N LYS A 300 -14.34 -0.20 14.58
CA LYS A 300 -15.77 -0.54 14.39
C LYS A 300 -16.58 0.76 14.29
N ILE A 301 -16.50 1.60 15.31
CA ILE A 301 -16.96 2.99 15.27
C ILE A 301 -15.74 3.88 15.10
N SER A 302 -15.70 4.65 14.02
CA SER A 302 -14.56 5.51 13.70
C SER A 302 -14.58 6.78 14.52
N GLU A 303 -13.42 7.12 15.09
CA GLU A 303 -13.24 8.33 15.90
C GLU A 303 -12.14 9.22 15.31
N ARG A 304 -12.13 10.50 15.69
CA ARG A 304 -11.01 11.39 15.37
C ARG A 304 -9.77 10.93 16.14
N ARG A 305 -8.61 10.95 15.44
CA ARG A 305 -7.33 10.61 16.06
C ARG A 305 -6.89 11.71 17.03
N PRO A 306 -6.13 11.38 18.08
CA PRO A 306 -5.42 12.40 18.83
C PRO A 306 -4.57 13.28 17.88
N GLY A 307 -4.61 14.59 18.07
CA GLY A 307 -3.89 15.52 17.18
C GLY A 307 -4.44 15.65 15.77
N TYR A 308 -5.66 15.18 15.49
CA TYR A 308 -6.27 15.19 14.15
C TYR A 308 -6.22 16.56 13.43
N ALA A 309 -6.25 17.66 14.17
CA ALA A 309 -6.20 18.98 13.57
C ALA A 309 -4.83 19.27 12.93
N ASP A 310 -3.76 18.91 13.62
CA ASP A 310 -2.39 19.05 13.10
C ASP A 310 -2.14 18.04 11.96
N ASN A 311 -2.65 16.82 12.08
CA ASN A 311 -2.59 15.81 11.03
C ASN A 311 -3.30 16.31 9.76
N ALA A 312 -4.49 16.94 9.92
CA ALA A 312 -5.21 17.56 8.80
C ALA A 312 -4.38 18.64 8.11
N VAL A 313 -3.73 19.52 8.89
CA VAL A 313 -2.86 20.57 8.31
C VAL A 313 -1.73 19.96 7.48
N ARG A 314 -1.09 18.89 7.96
CA ARG A 314 -0.02 18.19 7.23
C ARG A 314 -0.52 17.55 5.94
N MET A 315 -1.64 16.83 5.96
CA MET A 315 -2.21 16.23 4.74
C MET A 315 -2.73 17.31 3.78
N GLN A 316 -3.41 18.34 4.29
CA GLN A 316 -3.88 19.44 3.45
C GLN A 316 -2.73 20.22 2.80
N GLY A 317 -1.55 20.27 3.42
CA GLY A 317 -0.34 20.82 2.83
C GLY A 317 0.03 20.09 1.53
N VAL A 318 -0.03 18.76 1.51
CA VAL A 318 0.16 17.96 0.28
C VAL A 318 -0.92 18.28 -0.76
N CYS A 319 -2.19 18.36 -0.35
CA CYS A 319 -3.30 18.68 -1.26
C CYS A 319 -3.16 20.06 -1.90
N GLN A 320 -2.66 21.06 -1.15
CA GLN A 320 -2.53 22.46 -1.57
C GLN A 320 -1.53 22.67 -2.69
N GLU A 321 -0.63 21.73 -2.94
CA GLU A 321 0.28 21.78 -4.09
C GLU A 321 -0.47 21.77 -5.44
N CYS A 322 -1.71 21.23 -5.46
CA CYS A 322 -2.54 21.14 -6.66
C CYS A 322 -3.95 21.72 -6.47
N HIS A 323 -4.54 21.65 -5.28
CA HIS A 323 -5.93 22.01 -5.02
C HIS A 323 -6.06 23.30 -4.21
N ASN A 324 -7.10 24.10 -4.50
CA ASN A 324 -7.38 25.27 -3.69
C ASN A 324 -8.06 24.91 -2.36
N LYS A 325 -7.89 25.79 -1.38
CA LYS A 325 -8.38 25.56 -0.02
C LYS A 325 -9.90 25.29 0.06
N ASN A 326 -10.71 25.98 -0.72
CA ASN A 326 -12.17 25.79 -0.66
C ASN A 326 -12.59 24.38 -1.07
N TRP A 327 -11.93 23.83 -2.10
CA TRP A 327 -12.15 22.45 -2.52
C TRP A 327 -11.72 21.45 -1.45
N ILE A 328 -10.54 21.68 -0.84
CA ILE A 328 -10.01 20.83 0.24
C ILE A 328 -10.95 20.86 1.45
N ASP A 329 -11.41 22.02 1.87
CA ASP A 329 -12.32 22.16 3.01
C ASP A 329 -13.64 21.41 2.76
N ALA A 330 -14.25 21.57 1.58
CA ALA A 330 -15.46 20.87 1.19
C ALA A 330 -15.25 19.35 1.16
N PHE A 331 -14.14 18.89 0.59
CA PHE A 331 -13.79 17.46 0.58
C PHE A 331 -13.70 16.88 1.99
N TYR A 332 -13.03 17.57 2.93
CA TYR A 332 -12.92 17.12 4.31
C TYR A 332 -14.25 17.11 5.06
N GLU A 333 -15.15 18.04 4.74
CA GLU A 333 -16.51 18.08 5.27
C GLU A 333 -17.32 16.90 4.77
N ASP A 334 -17.33 16.66 3.46
CA ASP A 334 -18.10 15.59 2.82
C ASP A 334 -17.61 14.18 3.23
N ALA A 335 -16.29 13.94 3.21
CA ALA A 335 -15.72 12.65 3.62
C ALA A 335 -15.90 12.40 5.13
N GLY A 336 -15.84 13.46 5.93
CA GLY A 336 -16.18 13.39 7.36
C GLY A 336 -17.64 13.05 7.60
N ALA A 337 -18.56 13.63 6.84
CA ALA A 337 -20.00 13.32 6.92
C ALA A 337 -20.28 11.87 6.50
N ALA A 338 -19.63 11.36 5.45
CA ALA A 338 -19.74 9.96 5.04
C ALA A 338 -19.25 9.02 6.16
N THR A 339 -18.15 9.36 6.83
CA THR A 339 -17.66 8.57 7.97
C THR A 339 -18.67 8.50 9.11
N VAL A 340 -19.34 9.61 9.44
CA VAL A 340 -20.38 9.66 10.47
C VAL A 340 -21.58 8.81 10.05
N ALA A 341 -22.05 8.92 8.81
CA ALA A 341 -23.16 8.11 8.31
C ALA A 341 -22.90 6.60 8.40
N VAL A 342 -21.67 6.16 8.12
CA VAL A 342 -21.30 4.76 8.30
C VAL A 342 -21.26 4.37 9.78
N ASN A 343 -20.77 5.24 10.65
CA ASN A 343 -20.82 5.00 12.09
C ASN A 343 -22.28 4.79 12.58
N ASP A 344 -23.22 5.63 12.12
CA ASP A 344 -24.65 5.50 12.47
C ASP A 344 -25.20 4.11 12.07
N TRP A 345 -24.83 3.61 10.89
CA TRP A 345 -25.25 2.26 10.45
C TRP A 345 -24.59 1.14 11.28
N VAL A 346 -23.34 1.30 11.68
CA VAL A 346 -22.67 0.33 12.55
C VAL A 346 -23.21 0.39 13.98
N GLU A 347 -23.60 1.56 14.48
CA GLU A 347 -24.32 1.68 15.76
C GLU A 347 -25.68 0.98 15.69
N GLU A 348 -26.42 1.10 14.57
CA GLU A 348 -27.66 0.34 14.34
C GLU A 348 -27.40 -1.18 14.36
N SER A 349 -26.30 -1.68 13.80
CA SER A 349 -25.95 -3.11 13.91
C SER A 349 -25.71 -3.54 15.35
N ASN A 350 -25.05 -2.71 16.16
CA ASN A 350 -24.86 -2.97 17.58
C ASN A 350 -26.20 -3.04 18.33
N ASP A 351 -27.15 -2.14 18.01
CA ASP A 351 -28.49 -2.13 18.61
C ASP A 351 -29.29 -3.39 18.24
N ILE A 352 -29.14 -3.88 17.01
CA ILE A 352 -29.77 -5.15 16.56
C ILE A 352 -29.18 -6.34 17.31
N MET A 353 -27.85 -6.35 17.52
CA MET A 353 -27.15 -7.44 18.20
C MET A 353 -27.27 -7.40 19.72
N ALA A 354 -27.54 -6.25 20.33
CA ALA A 354 -27.62 -6.10 21.80
C ALA A 354 -28.56 -7.11 22.47
N PRO A 355 -29.85 -7.28 22.08
CA PRO A 355 -30.74 -8.26 22.72
C PRO A 355 -30.29 -9.72 22.47
N VAL A 356 -29.59 -10.03 21.40
CA VAL A 356 -29.02 -11.36 21.13
C VAL A 356 -27.90 -11.69 22.12
N HIS A 357 -27.02 -10.73 22.38
CA HIS A 357 -25.95 -10.85 23.37
C HIS A 357 -26.49 -10.85 24.81
N GLU A 358 -27.41 -9.96 25.15
CA GLU A 358 -27.98 -9.84 26.49
C GLU A 358 -28.73 -11.09 26.96
N ASN A 359 -29.21 -11.91 26.03
CA ASN A 359 -29.93 -13.14 26.31
C ASN A 359 -29.10 -14.41 26.02
N ASP A 360 -27.79 -14.29 25.83
CA ASP A 360 -26.87 -15.41 25.56
C ASP A 360 -27.36 -16.32 24.42
N LEU A 361 -27.86 -15.75 23.31
CA LEU A 361 -28.42 -16.49 22.17
C LEU A 361 -27.40 -16.91 21.12
N LEU A 362 -26.12 -16.54 21.29
CA LEU A 362 -25.00 -17.01 20.46
C LEU A 362 -24.32 -18.19 21.16
N THR A 363 -23.66 -19.00 20.38
CA THR A 363 -22.77 -20.02 20.93
C THR A 363 -21.49 -19.37 21.53
N ALA A 364 -20.71 -20.15 22.28
CA ALA A 364 -19.47 -19.64 22.87
C ALA A 364 -18.30 -19.59 21.87
N GLU A 365 -18.41 -20.28 20.73
CA GLU A 365 -17.38 -20.36 19.71
C GLU A 365 -17.59 -19.21 18.71
N PRO A 366 -16.57 -18.38 18.43
CA PRO A 366 -16.70 -17.30 17.46
C PRO A 366 -16.74 -17.83 16.02
N PHE A 367 -17.50 -17.19 15.16
CA PHE A 367 -17.61 -17.50 13.72
C PHE A 367 -18.13 -18.91 13.40
N ASP A 368 -19.01 -19.47 14.21
CA ASP A 368 -19.67 -20.75 13.94
C ASP A 368 -21.14 -20.62 13.52
N GLU A 369 -21.70 -19.41 13.58
CA GLU A 369 -23.05 -19.09 13.16
C GLU A 369 -23.09 -18.04 12.03
N PRO A 370 -24.08 -18.07 11.12
CA PRO A 370 -24.17 -17.08 10.03
C PRO A 370 -24.21 -15.62 10.51
N ILE A 371 -24.85 -15.37 11.65
CA ILE A 371 -24.99 -14.02 12.21
C ILE A 371 -23.63 -13.40 12.58
N ASP A 372 -22.65 -14.20 13.01
CA ASP A 372 -21.31 -13.74 13.37
C ASP A 372 -20.58 -13.16 12.15
N PHE A 373 -20.70 -13.85 11.00
CA PHE A 373 -20.11 -13.41 9.76
C PHE A 373 -20.78 -12.14 9.22
N VAL A 374 -22.11 -12.07 9.26
CA VAL A 374 -22.85 -10.89 8.80
C VAL A 374 -22.54 -9.65 9.66
N ASP A 375 -22.51 -9.77 11.00
CA ASP A 375 -22.12 -8.64 11.87
C ASP A 375 -20.66 -8.23 11.62
N PHE A 376 -19.78 -9.21 11.44
CA PHE A 376 -18.37 -8.92 11.16
C PHE A 376 -18.18 -8.24 9.81
N ASP A 377 -18.73 -8.77 8.74
CA ASP A 377 -18.58 -8.24 7.38
C ASP A 377 -19.15 -6.83 7.25
N LEU A 378 -20.29 -6.57 7.89
CA LEU A 378 -20.95 -5.26 7.87
C LEU A 378 -20.01 -4.12 8.26
N TRP A 379 -19.32 -4.24 9.39
CA TRP A 379 -18.44 -3.15 9.85
C TRP A 379 -16.99 -3.32 9.41
N HIS A 380 -16.48 -4.58 9.36
CA HIS A 380 -15.08 -4.87 9.10
C HIS A 380 -14.72 -4.78 7.62
N HIS A 381 -15.60 -5.27 6.74
CA HIS A 381 -15.42 -5.18 5.30
C HIS A 381 -16.10 -3.92 4.75
N TRP A 382 -17.42 -3.92 4.70
CA TRP A 382 -18.19 -2.92 3.96
C TRP A 382 -18.17 -1.52 4.59
N GLY A 383 -18.26 -1.46 5.92
CA GLY A 383 -18.17 -0.19 6.65
C GLY A 383 -16.81 0.47 6.49
N ARG A 384 -15.72 -0.29 6.57
CA ARG A 384 -14.37 0.22 6.31
C ARG A 384 -14.21 0.67 4.86
N THR A 385 -14.62 -0.16 3.92
CA THR A 385 -14.55 0.09 2.48
C THR A 385 -15.26 1.38 2.09
N THR A 386 -16.48 1.60 2.60
CA THR A 386 -17.22 2.87 2.38
C THR A 386 -16.43 4.09 2.86
N LYS A 387 -15.85 4.01 4.06
CA LYS A 387 -15.07 5.10 4.64
C LYS A 387 -13.79 5.36 3.84
N PHE A 388 -13.04 4.32 3.47
CA PHE A 388 -11.85 4.47 2.64
C PHE A 388 -12.17 5.00 1.25
N GLY A 389 -13.22 4.49 0.59
CA GLY A 389 -13.70 4.97 -0.70
C GLY A 389 -14.02 6.45 -0.66
N SER A 390 -14.69 6.93 0.39
CA SER A 390 -15.02 8.34 0.58
C SER A 390 -13.77 9.21 0.75
N TRP A 391 -12.79 8.79 1.56
CA TRP A 391 -11.57 9.54 1.80
C TRP A 391 -10.56 9.49 0.66
N MET A 392 -10.66 8.52 -0.24
CA MET A 392 -9.74 8.33 -1.36
C MET A 392 -10.40 8.53 -2.72
N GLN A 393 -11.68 8.94 -2.75
CA GLN A 393 -12.46 9.23 -3.95
C GLN A 393 -12.63 8.03 -4.90
N GLY A 394 -12.88 6.85 -4.33
CA GLY A 394 -13.27 5.66 -5.08
C GLY A 394 -14.80 5.48 -5.06
N PRO A 395 -15.51 5.82 -6.17
CA PRO A 395 -16.98 5.83 -6.18
C PRO A 395 -17.59 4.44 -6.07
N ASP A 396 -16.99 3.42 -6.66
CA ASP A 396 -17.50 2.05 -6.64
C ASP A 396 -17.37 1.45 -5.22
N TYR A 397 -16.22 1.69 -4.59
CA TYR A 397 -15.94 1.24 -3.21
C TYR A 397 -16.69 2.07 -2.16
N THR A 398 -17.06 3.29 -2.45
CA THR A 398 -17.97 4.06 -1.59
C THR A 398 -19.39 3.53 -1.68
N GLN A 399 -19.87 3.18 -2.89
CA GLN A 399 -21.27 2.84 -3.16
C GLN A 399 -21.52 1.33 -3.19
N TRP A 400 -21.04 0.63 -4.25
CA TRP A 400 -21.46 -0.76 -4.52
C TRP A 400 -20.74 -1.80 -3.67
N HIS A 401 -19.44 -1.62 -3.46
CA HIS A 401 -18.63 -2.44 -2.56
C HIS A 401 -18.54 -1.86 -1.14
N GLY A 402 -19.40 -0.93 -0.80
CA GLY A 402 -19.42 -0.25 0.49
C GLY A 402 -20.82 -0.06 1.01
N ALA A 403 -21.38 1.16 0.89
CA ALA A 403 -22.67 1.56 1.47
C ALA A 403 -23.83 0.62 1.11
N TYR A 404 -23.89 0.13 -0.10
CA TYR A 404 -24.94 -0.82 -0.53
C TYR A 404 -24.85 -2.14 0.26
N GLU A 405 -23.65 -2.66 0.42
CA GLU A 405 -23.41 -3.91 1.15
C GLU A 405 -23.68 -3.75 2.65
N VAL A 406 -23.30 -2.61 3.26
CA VAL A 406 -23.66 -2.29 4.67
C VAL A 406 -25.17 -2.34 4.87
N LEU A 407 -25.95 -1.70 3.98
CA LEU A 407 -27.40 -1.68 4.08
C LEU A 407 -28.04 -3.05 3.84
N ARG A 408 -27.47 -3.86 2.96
CA ARG A 408 -27.90 -5.23 2.72
C ARG A 408 -27.67 -6.09 3.97
N ASP A 409 -26.47 -6.01 4.54
CA ASP A 409 -26.10 -6.80 5.71
C ASP A 409 -26.87 -6.35 6.96
N LEU A 410 -27.20 -5.05 7.11
CA LEU A 410 -28.13 -4.59 8.15
C LEU A 410 -29.51 -5.26 8.06
N ALA A 411 -30.04 -5.41 6.84
CA ALA A 411 -31.34 -6.07 6.65
C ALA A 411 -31.27 -7.58 6.96
N GLU A 412 -30.17 -8.24 6.56
CA GLU A 412 -29.93 -9.66 6.86
C GLU A 412 -29.71 -9.88 8.36
N LEU A 413 -28.85 -9.06 8.99
CA LEU A 413 -28.57 -9.12 10.43
C LEU A 413 -29.86 -9.00 11.26
N ARG A 414 -30.74 -8.07 10.90
CA ARG A 414 -32.03 -7.89 11.53
C ARG A 414 -32.92 -9.16 11.43
N SER A 415 -32.90 -9.83 10.27
CA SER A 415 -33.64 -11.08 10.06
C SER A 415 -33.09 -12.18 10.96
N LEU A 416 -31.78 -12.39 10.96
CA LEU A 416 -31.13 -13.43 11.77
C LEU A 416 -31.30 -13.19 13.28
N ALA A 417 -31.17 -11.94 13.73
CA ALA A 417 -31.41 -11.58 15.13
C ALA A 417 -32.85 -11.86 15.57
N ASN A 418 -33.81 -11.47 14.74
CA ASN A 418 -35.24 -11.76 15.02
C ASN A 418 -35.53 -13.26 15.08
N GLU A 419 -34.97 -14.06 14.17
CA GLU A 419 -35.14 -15.52 14.21
C GLU A 419 -34.63 -16.13 15.53
N LYS A 420 -33.50 -15.65 16.06
CA LYS A 420 -32.96 -16.09 17.34
C LYS A 420 -33.86 -15.67 18.51
N LEU A 421 -34.33 -14.43 18.51
CA LEU A 421 -35.24 -13.91 19.55
C LEU A 421 -36.59 -14.65 19.54
N GLU A 422 -37.15 -14.93 18.36
CA GLU A 422 -38.36 -15.70 18.20
C GLU A 422 -38.21 -17.14 18.73
N ALA A 423 -37.09 -17.79 18.36
CA ALA A 423 -36.77 -19.14 18.84
C ALA A 423 -36.62 -19.21 20.36
N ALA A 424 -36.21 -18.12 21.01
CA ALA A 424 -36.09 -17.98 22.46
C ALA A 424 -37.41 -17.51 23.14
N GLY A 425 -38.44 -17.18 22.35
CA GLY A 425 -39.71 -16.67 22.88
C GLY A 425 -39.62 -15.22 23.37
N LEU A 426 -38.66 -14.44 22.87
CA LEU A 426 -38.35 -13.06 23.29
C LEU A 426 -38.84 -12.01 22.27
N THR A 427 -39.76 -12.38 21.38
CA THR A 427 -40.39 -11.40 20.47
C THR A 427 -41.23 -10.40 21.27
N GLY A 428 -40.80 -9.14 21.20
CA GLY A 428 -41.61 -8.04 21.74
C GLY A 428 -42.86 -7.83 20.92
N GLU A 429 -43.97 -7.48 21.65
CA GLU A 429 -45.23 -7.01 21.08
C GLU A 429 -45.05 -5.74 20.23
#